data_5494607ea24e9954da56dbc61651ddd3
#
_entry.id   5494607ea24e9954da56dbc61651ddd3
#
_cell.length_a   1.000
_cell.length_b   1.000
_cell.length_c   1.000
_cell.angle_alpha   90.00
_cell.angle_beta   90.00
_cell.angle_gamma   90.00
#
_symmetry.space_group_name_H-M   'P 1'
#
loop_
_entity.id
_entity.type
_entity.pdbx_description
1 polymer ?
#
loop_
_entity_poly.entity_id
_entity_poly.type
_entity_poly.pdbx_seq_one_letter_code
_entity_poly.pdbx_strand_id
1 'polypeptide(L)'
;AGIGQLRILGKVTADTVIDRNQIVIFREVPVHLTPLSGIITTEPASPLSHINMLAKSWAIPNAYIKNADKMYAALEGKYVRLEVTETGYKLSPANVAEVEERQRQWVKRSDLVTPRADLAYDKLTDLKFQRAANADRFGGKSANLAN
;
A
#
# COMPACT_ATOMS: atom_id res chain seq x y z
N ALA A 1 -7.19 -1.84 10.54
CA ALA A 1 -6.33 -0.88 11.24
C ALA A 1 -4.94 -0.84 10.61
N GLY A 2 -4.33 0.35 10.57
CA GLY A 2 -2.94 0.55 10.16
C GLY A 2 -2.12 1.13 11.31
N ILE A 3 -0.85 0.76 11.40
CA ILE A 3 0.10 1.32 12.37
C ILE A 3 1.32 1.79 11.61
N GLY A 4 1.76 3.02 11.86
CA GLY A 4 2.90 3.59 11.18
C GLY A 4 3.25 4.98 11.70
N GLN A 5 4.37 5.51 11.22
CA GLN A 5 4.78 6.88 11.54
C GLN A 5 3.91 7.87 10.76
N LEU A 6 3.33 8.84 11.43
CA LEU A 6 2.49 9.86 10.81
C LEU A 6 3.36 10.84 10.03
N ARG A 7 2.99 11.11 8.78
CA ARG A 7 3.63 12.09 7.92
C ARG A 7 2.59 12.95 7.21
N ILE A 8 2.81 14.24 7.16
CA ILE A 8 1.94 15.19 6.48
C ILE A 8 2.61 15.64 5.20
N LEU A 9 1.97 15.41 4.05
CA LEU A 9 2.48 15.77 2.74
C LEU A 9 1.53 16.75 2.04
N GLY A 10 2.05 17.90 1.66
CA GLY A 10 1.34 18.87 0.83
C GLY A 10 1.28 18.38 -0.61
N LYS A 11 2.35 18.59 -1.35
CA LYS A 11 2.52 18.14 -2.73
C LYS A 11 3.55 17.01 -2.78
N VAL A 12 3.20 15.94 -3.46
CA VAL A 12 4.11 14.80 -3.70
C VAL A 12 4.77 14.99 -5.06
N THR A 13 6.11 14.96 -5.06
CA THR A 13 6.94 15.02 -6.28
C THR A 13 7.55 13.66 -6.56
N ALA A 14 8.17 13.49 -7.72
CA ALA A 14 8.83 12.25 -8.10
C ALA A 14 9.96 11.84 -7.12
N ASP A 15 10.57 12.82 -6.46
CA ASP A 15 11.66 12.61 -5.49
C ASP A 15 11.16 12.36 -4.05
N THR A 16 9.83 12.41 -3.84
CA THR A 16 9.25 12.19 -2.52
C THR A 16 9.28 10.71 -2.18
N VAL A 17 10.20 10.32 -1.30
CA VAL A 17 10.25 8.95 -0.78
C VAL A 17 9.22 8.81 0.33
N ILE A 18 8.32 7.83 0.17
CA ILE A 18 7.31 7.47 1.17
C ILE A 18 7.59 6.04 1.61
N ASP A 19 7.78 5.86 2.92
CA ASP A 19 8.06 4.55 3.49
C ASP A 19 6.77 3.74 3.71
N ARG A 20 6.87 2.43 3.55
CA ARG A 20 5.78 1.48 3.77
C ARG A 20 5.21 1.52 5.20
N ASN A 21 6.03 1.90 6.17
CA ASN A 21 5.65 2.00 7.58
C ASN A 21 5.05 3.36 7.95
N GLN A 22 4.65 4.15 6.97
CA GLN A 22 4.06 5.47 7.20
C GLN A 22 2.55 5.44 7.02
N ILE A 23 1.87 6.23 7.87
CA ILE A 23 0.51 6.69 7.66
C ILE A 23 0.61 8.11 7.15
N VAL A 24 0.08 8.39 5.97
CA VAL A 24 0.29 9.68 5.32
C VAL A 24 -1.02 10.46 5.23
N ILE A 25 -0.94 11.74 5.64
CA ILE A 25 -1.99 12.73 5.41
C ILE A 25 -1.63 13.47 4.12
N PHE A 26 -2.44 13.29 3.08
CA PHE A 26 -2.30 13.98 1.80
C PHE A 26 -3.22 15.20 1.74
N ARG A 27 -2.65 16.37 1.46
CA ARG A 27 -3.41 17.56 1.04
C ARG A 27 -3.80 17.47 -0.43
N GLU A 28 -2.87 16.95 -1.25
CA GLU A 28 -3.09 16.68 -2.66
C GLU A 28 -2.75 15.20 -2.92
N VAL A 29 -3.70 14.47 -3.50
CA VAL A 29 -3.54 13.03 -3.75
C VAL A 29 -2.58 12.82 -4.92
N PRO A 30 -1.46 12.12 -4.75
CA PRO A 30 -0.53 11.87 -5.83
C PRO A 30 -1.07 10.82 -6.81
N VAL A 31 -0.63 10.93 -8.07
CA VAL A 31 -0.97 9.98 -9.13
C VAL A 31 -0.30 8.62 -8.91
N HIS A 32 0.91 8.63 -8.37
CA HIS A 32 1.69 7.41 -8.09
C HIS A 32 1.93 7.28 -6.60
N LEU A 33 1.58 6.12 -6.06
CA LEU A 33 1.80 5.75 -4.67
C LEU A 33 2.43 4.36 -4.57
N THR A 34 3.33 4.22 -3.61
CA THR A 34 3.83 2.93 -3.14
C THR A 34 2.99 2.46 -1.95
N PRO A 35 2.95 1.16 -1.63
CA PRO A 35 2.21 0.65 -0.47
C PRO A 35 2.59 1.35 0.84
N LEU A 36 1.58 1.70 1.63
CA LEU A 36 1.66 2.41 2.90
C LEU A 36 1.01 1.62 4.03
N SER A 37 1.11 2.12 5.26
CA SER A 37 0.37 1.59 6.41
C SER A 37 -1.03 2.19 6.58
N GLY A 38 -1.30 3.34 5.99
CA GLY A 38 -2.62 3.98 6.00
C GLY A 38 -2.63 5.31 5.27
N ILE A 39 -3.80 5.71 4.81
CA ILE A 39 -4.02 6.92 4.02
C ILE A 39 -5.06 7.79 4.68
N ILE A 40 -4.77 9.08 4.79
CA ILE A 40 -5.72 10.11 5.19
C ILE A 40 -5.70 11.20 4.12
N THR A 41 -6.88 11.61 3.64
CA THR A 41 -7.01 12.73 2.69
C THR A 41 -7.71 13.90 3.35
N THR A 42 -7.28 15.13 3.05
CA THR A 42 -7.93 16.36 3.56
C THR A 42 -9.08 16.82 2.66
N GLU A 43 -9.19 16.23 1.47
CA GLU A 43 -10.28 16.44 0.53
C GLU A 43 -11.04 15.14 0.28
N PRO A 44 -12.36 15.23 0.04
CA PRO A 44 -13.17 14.06 -0.24
C PRO A 44 -12.79 13.46 -1.60
N ALA A 45 -12.62 12.15 -1.64
CA ALA A 45 -12.37 11.42 -2.87
C ALA A 45 -13.59 10.54 -3.23
N SER A 46 -13.88 10.41 -4.52
CA SER A 46 -14.97 9.52 -4.96
C SER A 46 -14.66 8.06 -4.60
N PRO A 47 -15.67 7.20 -4.40
CA PRO A 47 -15.46 5.77 -4.10
C PRO A 47 -14.61 5.03 -5.13
N LEU A 48 -14.65 5.46 -6.40
CA LEU A 48 -13.88 4.90 -7.51
C LEU A 48 -12.59 5.66 -7.78
N SER A 49 -12.20 6.60 -6.92
CA SER A 49 -10.93 7.31 -7.07
C SER A 49 -9.76 6.33 -6.98
N HIS A 50 -8.67 6.67 -7.69
CA HIS A 50 -7.46 5.85 -7.72
C HIS A 50 -6.94 5.51 -6.31
N ILE A 51 -6.97 6.49 -5.39
CA ILE A 51 -6.50 6.29 -4.01
C ILE A 51 -7.36 5.29 -3.22
N ASN A 52 -8.68 5.32 -3.41
CA ASN A 52 -9.59 4.37 -2.76
C ASN A 52 -9.39 2.94 -3.30
N MET A 53 -9.14 2.81 -4.60
CA MET A 53 -8.85 1.51 -5.22
C MET A 53 -7.52 0.95 -4.73
N LEU A 54 -6.47 1.78 -4.64
CA LEU A 54 -5.18 1.36 -4.09
C LEU A 54 -5.29 0.94 -2.62
N ALA A 55 -5.96 1.72 -1.78
CA ALA A 55 -6.16 1.40 -0.38
C ALA A 55 -6.87 0.04 -0.19
N LYS A 56 -7.89 -0.24 -1.00
CA LYS A 56 -8.57 -1.53 -1.02
C LYS A 56 -7.66 -2.67 -1.46
N SER A 57 -6.89 -2.49 -2.54
CA SER A 57 -5.98 -3.51 -3.05
C SER A 57 -4.86 -3.84 -2.07
N TRP A 58 -4.41 -2.87 -1.30
CA TRP A 58 -3.38 -3.06 -0.25
C TRP A 58 -3.95 -3.47 1.11
N ALA A 59 -5.28 -3.52 1.24
CA ALA A 59 -5.99 -3.80 2.49
C ALA A 59 -5.55 -2.88 3.64
N ILE A 60 -5.37 -1.58 3.35
CA ILE A 60 -4.97 -0.57 4.33
C ILE A 60 -6.13 0.38 4.66
N PRO A 61 -6.17 0.96 5.86
CA PRO A 61 -7.17 1.94 6.23
C PRO A 61 -7.01 3.21 5.38
N ASN A 62 -8.13 3.73 4.93
CA ASN A 62 -8.22 4.99 4.19
C ASN A 62 -9.39 5.80 4.72
N ALA A 63 -9.16 7.06 5.05
CA ALA A 63 -10.18 7.95 5.59
C ALA A 63 -10.06 9.36 5.00
N TYR A 64 -11.21 9.98 4.75
CA TYR A 64 -11.30 11.42 4.53
C TYR A 64 -11.49 12.11 5.87
N ILE A 65 -10.62 13.05 6.21
CA ILE A 65 -10.69 13.83 7.44
C ILE A 65 -10.38 15.30 7.08
N LYS A 66 -11.42 16.12 7.13
CA LYS A 66 -11.28 17.56 6.84
C LYS A 66 -10.29 18.21 7.79
N ASN A 67 -9.32 18.96 7.26
CA ASN A 67 -8.27 19.62 8.04
C ASN A 67 -7.38 18.68 8.89
N ALA A 68 -7.26 17.41 8.51
CA ALA A 68 -6.43 16.44 9.23
C ALA A 68 -4.98 16.91 9.41
N ASP A 69 -4.44 17.60 8.44
CA ASP A 69 -3.10 18.19 8.45
C ASP A 69 -2.88 19.19 9.61
N LYS A 70 -3.92 19.94 9.95
CA LYS A 70 -3.88 20.89 11.08
C LYS A 70 -4.21 20.21 12.41
N MET A 71 -5.22 19.33 12.40
CA MET A 71 -5.68 18.63 13.62
C MET A 71 -4.60 17.72 14.19
N TYR A 72 -3.82 17.07 13.35
CA TYR A 72 -2.83 16.08 13.75
C TYR A 72 -1.38 16.55 13.57
N ALA A 73 -1.14 17.84 13.35
CA ALA A 73 0.20 18.41 13.21
C ALA A 73 1.13 18.05 14.38
N ALA A 74 0.63 18.02 15.60
CA ALA A 74 1.39 17.64 16.80
C ALA A 74 1.79 16.16 16.87
N LEU A 75 1.21 15.31 16.01
CA LEU A 75 1.51 13.90 15.91
C LEU A 75 2.43 13.57 14.72
N GLU A 76 2.82 14.56 13.93
CA GLU A 76 3.76 14.35 12.82
C GLU A 76 5.08 13.78 13.33
N GLY A 77 5.58 12.76 12.65
CA GLY A 77 6.78 12.03 13.05
C GLY A 77 6.58 10.99 14.15
N LYS A 78 5.43 10.96 14.82
CA LYS A 78 5.12 9.97 15.86
C LYS A 78 4.45 8.74 15.27
N TYR A 79 4.61 7.60 15.94
CA TYR A 79 3.87 6.39 15.58
C TYR A 79 2.42 6.50 16.04
N VAL A 80 1.51 6.21 15.13
CA VAL A 80 0.08 6.27 15.34
C VAL A 80 -0.62 5.02 14.82
N ARG A 81 -1.80 4.78 15.36
CA ARG A 81 -2.73 3.73 14.92
C ARG A 81 -3.95 4.39 14.29
N LEU A 82 -4.21 4.07 13.04
CA LEU A 82 -5.40 4.48 12.31
C LEU A 82 -6.37 3.30 12.20
N GLU A 83 -7.54 3.46 12.77
CA GLU A 83 -8.67 2.54 12.65
C GLU A 83 -9.76 3.23 11.83
N VAL A 84 -10.26 2.52 10.82
CA VAL A 84 -11.37 2.99 9.98
C VAL A 84 -12.44 1.90 9.99
N THR A 85 -13.66 2.30 10.28
CA THR A 85 -14.86 1.48 10.30
C THR A 85 -15.89 2.06 9.34
N GLU A 86 -17.00 1.39 9.14
CA GLU A 86 -18.11 1.91 8.33
C GLU A 86 -18.75 3.16 8.91
N THR A 87 -18.67 3.33 10.23
CA THR A 87 -19.32 4.43 10.97
C THR A 87 -18.37 5.55 11.37
N GLY A 88 -17.04 5.38 11.18
CA GLY A 88 -16.09 6.41 11.56
C GLY A 88 -14.64 5.99 11.53
N TYR A 89 -13.82 6.84 12.10
CA TYR A 89 -12.37 6.61 12.20
C TYR A 89 -11.86 6.96 13.61
N LYS A 90 -10.71 6.39 13.96
CA LYS A 90 -9.98 6.73 15.19
C LYS A 90 -8.49 6.79 14.86
N LEU A 91 -7.86 7.91 15.21
CA LEU A 91 -6.41 8.08 15.14
C LEU A 91 -5.89 8.26 16.57
N SER A 92 -5.01 7.40 17.00
CA SER A 92 -4.43 7.40 18.37
C SER A 92 -2.93 7.14 18.33
N PRO A 93 -2.15 7.62 19.31
CA PRO A 93 -0.76 7.23 19.45
C PRO A 93 -0.63 5.71 19.52
N ALA A 94 0.35 5.14 18.81
CA ALA A 94 0.64 3.71 18.85
C ALA A 94 1.69 3.40 19.92
N ASN A 95 1.54 2.23 20.57
CA ASN A 95 2.53 1.71 21.51
C ASN A 95 3.72 1.12 20.71
N VAL A 96 4.93 1.20 21.28
CA VAL A 96 6.16 0.64 20.69
C VAL A 96 6.03 -0.86 20.40
N ALA A 97 5.40 -1.60 21.31
CA ALA A 97 5.16 -3.04 21.13
C ALA A 97 4.25 -3.34 19.91
N GLU A 98 3.25 -2.52 19.65
CA GLU A 98 2.36 -2.65 18.47
C GLU A 98 3.12 -2.39 17.18
N VAL A 99 4.04 -1.42 17.19
CA VAL A 99 4.90 -1.08 16.03
C VAL A 99 5.83 -2.25 15.71
N GLU A 100 6.52 -2.79 16.72
CA GLU A 100 7.43 -3.92 16.56
C GLU A 100 6.71 -5.17 16.06
N GLU A 101 5.55 -5.49 16.61
CA GLU A 101 4.74 -6.62 16.16
C GLU A 101 4.31 -6.46 14.71
N ARG A 102 3.91 -5.25 14.30
CA ARG A 102 3.55 -4.95 12.92
C ARG A 102 4.74 -5.11 11.98
N GLN A 103 5.91 -4.64 12.37
CA GLN A 103 7.15 -4.80 11.60
C GLN A 103 7.52 -6.29 11.43
N ARG A 104 7.40 -7.11 12.47
CA ARG A 104 7.63 -8.56 12.40
C ARG A 104 6.65 -9.24 11.42
N GLN A 105 5.39 -8.85 11.42
CA GLN A 105 4.39 -9.39 10.47
C GLN A 105 4.70 -9.02 9.02
N TRP A 106 5.27 -7.84 8.77
CA TRP A 106 5.71 -7.44 7.45
C TRP A 106 6.90 -8.26 6.95
N VAL A 107 7.88 -8.53 7.81
CA VAL A 107 9.04 -9.38 7.48
C VAL A 107 8.58 -10.78 7.10
N LYS A 108 7.64 -11.38 7.84
CA LYS A 108 7.08 -12.71 7.52
C LYS A 108 6.31 -12.75 6.18
N ARG A 109 5.69 -11.64 5.77
CA ARG A 109 5.00 -11.54 4.47
C ARG A 109 5.94 -11.29 3.30
N SER A 110 7.17 -10.87 3.55
CA SER A 110 8.18 -10.65 2.51
C SER A 110 8.85 -11.95 2.03
N ASP A 111 8.51 -13.11 2.57
CA ASP A 111 8.77 -14.42 1.95
C ASP A 111 7.92 -14.62 0.68
N LEU A 112 7.73 -13.55 -0.08
CA LEU A 112 7.25 -13.63 -1.45
C LEU A 112 8.27 -14.42 -2.24
N VAL A 113 7.89 -15.64 -2.57
CA VAL A 113 8.62 -16.48 -3.53
C VAL A 113 8.75 -15.65 -4.81
N THR A 114 9.91 -15.06 -5.03
CA THR A 114 10.21 -14.41 -6.31
C THR A 114 10.32 -15.55 -7.32
N PRO A 115 9.40 -15.67 -8.29
CA PRO A 115 9.48 -16.71 -9.29
C PRO A 115 10.83 -16.59 -9.99
N ARG A 116 11.64 -17.65 -9.97
CA ARG A 116 12.87 -17.68 -10.75
C ARG A 116 12.49 -17.78 -12.22
N ALA A 117 12.87 -16.79 -13.00
CA ALA A 117 12.68 -16.86 -14.44
C ALA A 117 13.64 -17.91 -15.03
N ASP A 118 13.10 -18.83 -15.86
CA ASP A 118 13.90 -19.74 -16.67
C ASP A 118 14.39 -18.99 -17.92
N LEU A 119 15.52 -18.31 -17.80
CA LEU A 119 16.13 -17.52 -18.87
C LEU A 119 16.82 -18.39 -19.94
N ALA A 120 16.92 -19.68 -19.73
CA ALA A 120 17.48 -20.62 -20.73
C ALA A 120 16.43 -21.02 -21.78
N TYR A 121 15.16 -20.71 -21.55
CA TYR A 121 14.10 -20.99 -22.51
C TYR A 121 13.96 -19.84 -23.52
N ASP A 122 14.41 -20.10 -24.77
CA ASP A 122 14.45 -19.12 -25.88
C ASP A 122 13.47 -19.41 -27.02
N LYS A 123 12.58 -20.41 -26.85
CA LYS A 123 11.63 -20.85 -27.88
C LYS A 123 10.32 -20.10 -27.84
N LEU A 124 9.83 -19.70 -29.01
CA LEU A 124 8.45 -19.24 -29.16
C LEU A 124 7.51 -20.43 -28.98
N THR A 125 6.55 -20.27 -28.05
CA THR A 125 5.56 -21.31 -27.74
C THR A 125 4.15 -20.75 -27.90
N ASP A 126 3.32 -21.46 -28.64
CA ASP A 126 1.91 -21.12 -28.84
C ASP A 126 1.18 -21.09 -27.47
N LEU A 127 0.27 -20.13 -27.30
CA LEU A 127 -0.52 -19.91 -26.08
C LEU A 127 -1.22 -21.20 -25.61
N LYS A 128 -1.73 -22.01 -26.53
CA LYS A 128 -2.43 -23.28 -26.22
C LYS A 128 -1.57 -24.27 -25.42
N PHE A 129 -0.23 -24.15 -25.47
CA PHE A 129 0.69 -25.03 -24.74
C PHE A 129 1.22 -24.40 -23.45
N GLN A 130 0.91 -23.15 -23.20
CA GLN A 130 1.32 -22.48 -21.95
C GLN A 130 0.38 -22.88 -20.81
N ARG A 131 0.90 -22.96 -19.61
CA ARG A 131 0.14 -23.30 -18.39
C ARG A 131 0.68 -22.45 -17.22
N ALA A 132 -0.16 -22.21 -16.24
CA ALA A 132 0.24 -21.50 -15.02
C ALA A 132 1.44 -22.13 -14.31
N ALA A 133 1.56 -23.46 -14.38
CA ALA A 133 2.70 -24.21 -13.86
C ALA A 133 4.05 -23.85 -14.52
N ASN A 134 4.03 -23.26 -15.72
CA ASN A 134 5.22 -22.86 -16.49
C ASN A 134 5.39 -21.33 -16.51
N ALA A 135 4.88 -20.64 -15.51
CA ALA A 135 4.97 -19.18 -15.40
C ALA A 135 6.42 -18.68 -15.29
N ASP A 136 7.34 -19.52 -14.84
CA ASP A 136 8.79 -19.28 -14.83
C ASP A 136 9.39 -19.05 -16.22
N ARG A 137 8.82 -19.70 -17.27
CA ARG A 137 9.28 -19.63 -18.67
C ARG A 137 8.59 -18.53 -19.48
N PHE A 138 7.29 -18.31 -19.24
CA PHE A 138 6.46 -17.44 -20.08
C PHE A 138 6.05 -16.14 -19.40
N GLY A 139 6.33 -16.01 -18.10
CA GLY A 139 5.81 -14.93 -17.24
C GLY A 139 4.35 -15.16 -16.82
N GLY A 140 4.00 -14.68 -15.64
CA GLY A 140 2.71 -14.94 -15.02
C GLY A 140 1.50 -14.46 -15.83
N LYS A 141 1.62 -13.34 -16.55
CA LYS A 141 0.53 -12.81 -17.37
C LYS A 141 0.21 -13.73 -18.55
N SER A 142 1.22 -14.16 -19.27
CA SER A 142 1.09 -15.03 -20.44
C SER A 142 0.57 -16.41 -20.06
N ALA A 143 1.11 -17.00 -18.99
CA ALA A 143 0.70 -18.29 -18.49
C ALA A 143 -0.77 -18.31 -17.98
N ASN A 144 -1.26 -17.17 -17.43
CA ASN A 144 -2.65 -17.05 -16.99
C ASN A 144 -3.65 -16.82 -18.14
N LEU A 145 -3.20 -16.21 -19.26
CA LEU A 145 -4.06 -16.03 -20.44
C LEU A 145 -4.33 -17.34 -21.20
N ALA A 146 -3.55 -18.36 -20.95
CA ALA A 146 -3.63 -19.66 -21.64
C ALA A 146 -4.48 -20.70 -20.90
N ASN A 147 -5.10 -20.32 -19.78
CA ASN A 147 -5.98 -21.21 -18.98
C ASN A 147 -7.46 -21.01 -19.31
#